data_de4388e1a934574af36f7ce1a9e5d3f2
#
_entry.id   de4388e1a934574af36f7ce1a9e5d3f2
#
_cell.length_a   1.000
_cell.length_b   1.000
_cell.length_c   1.000
_cell.angle_alpha   90.00
_cell.angle_beta   90.00
_cell.angle_gamma   90.00
#
_symmetry.space_group_name_H-M   'P 1'
#
loop_
_entity.id
_entity.type
_entity.pdbx_description
1 polymer ?
#
loop_
_entity_poly.entity_id
_entity_poly.type
_entity_poly.pdbx_seq_one_letter_code
_entity_poly.pdbx_strand_id
1 'polypeptide(L)'
;MDGADRRTEDPVPVPGAAAPVAPVGGLVPYVDPLPVPPVLRPRSGDVLRETEIALSPTWVRLHAQLPPTLMWGYNGTVPGPTIEVRRGQRVRIAWTNRIPKGSEYPVTAVAVGPVKPGEPAPHNRPGRDGVEPDPDVAALPAWTVTHLHGAQTGGGNDGWADNAVGFGDAQLSEYPNDHQAAQWWYHDHAMNITRWNVYAGLVGTYLVRDDEEDALGLPSGDRELPLILTDRNLDTDADGRLNGRLLHKTTVITEADPETGKPVSLPFFGPYTTVNGRIWPHLDVDDAWYRFRLVNASNARTYDLVLVDEGNNPVPGAIRQIGSDGGLLPRPVPVDFDEVLPGLTIAPAERMDLLIDFSALAGRRVRLVNRGRLGPGVPDPAANVPFPQVMEFRVRETGRRDGFELPEVLSGSFRRYEHGRVEHGHRLVVLTVPGTVGGGGHPEIWEMAEVEDADGVQVPSDGVIQVRGEDGTVRTYRRISRTFNDGLGFTVGEGSFEQWSFLNLGGPTHPMHIHLADFQVMGREAYEVDGFDPAVGGTRSPVAFDHGTTVPVAPNEQGWKDVFRVPAGQLVKVIGKFDGAYGRFMYHCHLLEHEDMGMMRPFVVMPPEAVKFDHGAG
;
A
#
# COMPACT_ATOMS: atom_id res chain seq x y z
N MET A 1 -7.68 33.47 -46.54
CA MET A 1 -6.47 34.19 -46.80
C MET A 1 -5.70 34.25 -45.51
N ASP A 2 -4.49 33.80 -45.60
CA ASP A 2 -3.39 33.71 -44.65
C ASP A 2 -3.48 32.72 -43.49
N GLY A 3 -3.04 31.52 -43.84
CA GLY A 3 -2.54 30.55 -42.91
C GLY A 3 -1.18 30.92 -42.43
N ALA A 4 -0.97 31.09 -41.14
CA ALA A 4 0.31 31.18 -40.52
C ALA A 4 0.78 29.77 -40.08
N ASP A 5 1.71 29.28 -40.88
CA ASP A 5 2.52 28.08 -40.63
C ASP A 5 3.34 28.31 -39.34
N ARG A 6 2.95 27.72 -38.24
CA ARG A 6 3.77 27.64 -37.02
C ARG A 6 4.72 26.47 -37.15
N ARG A 7 5.90 26.73 -37.68
CA ARG A 7 7.04 25.81 -37.56
C ARG A 7 7.33 25.63 -36.06
N THR A 8 7.27 24.41 -35.60
CA THR A 8 7.82 23.99 -34.32
C THR A 8 9.34 24.11 -34.41
N GLU A 9 9.90 25.12 -33.77
CA GLU A 9 11.34 25.21 -33.61
C GLU A 9 11.81 24.04 -32.74
N ASP A 10 12.75 23.25 -33.26
CA ASP A 10 13.45 22.22 -32.48
C ASP A 10 14.16 22.91 -31.29
N PRO A 11 14.11 22.34 -30.09
CA PRO A 11 14.77 22.95 -28.93
C PRO A 11 16.28 22.99 -29.14
N VAL A 12 16.82 24.19 -29.05
CA VAL A 12 18.27 24.45 -29.10
C VAL A 12 18.95 23.67 -27.98
N PRO A 13 20.01 22.87 -28.26
CA PRO A 13 20.70 22.12 -27.22
C PRO A 13 21.33 23.06 -26.19
N VAL A 14 20.95 22.92 -24.94
CA VAL A 14 21.57 23.64 -23.83
C VAL A 14 23.01 23.12 -23.66
N PRO A 15 24.04 23.95 -23.66
CA PRO A 15 25.41 23.51 -23.41
C PRO A 15 25.52 22.93 -21.99
N GLY A 16 25.94 21.68 -21.87
CA GLY A 16 26.05 20.96 -20.60
C GLY A 16 25.09 19.75 -20.44
N ALA A 17 24.44 19.34 -21.51
CA ALA A 17 23.59 18.11 -21.47
C ALA A 17 24.44 16.91 -21.05
N ALA A 18 24.12 16.32 -19.88
CA ALA A 18 24.70 15.05 -19.45
C ALA A 18 24.55 14.01 -20.57
N ALA A 19 25.52 13.10 -20.70
CA ALA A 19 25.45 12.00 -21.65
C ALA A 19 24.10 11.27 -21.60
N PRO A 20 23.55 10.84 -22.74
CA PRO A 20 22.27 10.14 -22.75
C PRO A 20 22.34 8.90 -21.85
N VAL A 21 21.35 8.75 -20.97
CA VAL A 21 21.26 7.58 -20.09
C VAL A 21 21.05 6.34 -20.95
N ALA A 22 21.82 5.27 -20.70
CA ALA A 22 21.67 4.03 -21.46
C ALA A 22 20.29 3.41 -21.24
N PRO A 23 19.71 2.74 -22.25
CA PRO A 23 18.45 2.02 -22.09
C PRO A 23 18.54 0.95 -20.99
N VAL A 24 17.49 0.84 -20.18
CA VAL A 24 17.35 -0.16 -19.10
C VAL A 24 16.04 -0.90 -19.34
N GLY A 25 16.08 -2.25 -19.35
CA GLY A 25 14.89 -3.05 -19.63
C GLY A 25 14.19 -2.68 -20.95
N GLY A 26 14.92 -2.21 -21.97
CA GLY A 26 14.38 -1.79 -23.26
C GLY A 26 13.89 -0.35 -23.34
N LEU A 27 13.87 0.42 -22.23
CA LEU A 27 13.38 1.79 -22.15
C LEU A 27 14.51 2.74 -21.69
N VAL A 28 14.47 3.99 -22.16
CA VAL A 28 15.37 5.05 -21.73
C VAL A 28 14.79 5.77 -20.53
N PRO A 29 15.38 5.69 -19.32
CA PRO A 29 14.83 6.34 -18.14
C PRO A 29 14.79 7.87 -18.26
N TYR A 30 13.85 8.49 -17.56
CA TYR A 30 13.76 9.93 -17.33
C TYR A 30 13.50 10.79 -18.57
N VAL A 31 12.93 10.19 -19.62
CA VAL A 31 12.59 10.94 -20.86
C VAL A 31 11.25 11.67 -20.75
N ASP A 32 10.32 11.13 -19.97
CA ASP A 32 8.99 11.70 -19.83
C ASP A 32 8.89 12.59 -18.58
N PRO A 33 8.18 13.73 -18.64
CA PRO A 33 7.87 14.50 -17.45
C PRO A 33 6.88 13.75 -16.53
N LEU A 34 6.97 14.02 -15.23
CA LEU A 34 6.03 13.51 -14.23
C LEU A 34 4.63 14.06 -14.49
N PRO A 35 3.61 13.22 -14.71
CA PRO A 35 2.25 13.69 -14.75
C PRO A 35 1.77 14.06 -13.33
N VAL A 36 1.02 15.15 -13.23
CA VAL A 36 0.35 15.53 -11.99
C VAL A 36 -1.14 15.27 -12.15
N PRO A 37 -1.75 14.39 -11.34
CA PRO A 37 -3.18 14.14 -11.40
C PRO A 37 -3.99 15.43 -11.18
N PRO A 38 -5.08 15.65 -11.93
CA PRO A 38 -5.93 16.83 -11.74
C PRO A 38 -6.54 16.86 -10.34
N VAL A 39 -6.70 18.05 -9.75
CA VAL A 39 -7.32 18.21 -8.44
C VAL A 39 -8.83 18.38 -8.59
N LEU A 40 -9.58 17.52 -7.91
CA LEU A 40 -11.04 17.58 -7.79
C LEU A 40 -11.41 18.08 -6.39
N ARG A 41 -12.11 19.21 -6.33
CA ARG A 41 -12.66 19.76 -5.07
C ARG A 41 -14.16 19.61 -5.07
N PRO A 42 -14.72 18.61 -4.38
CA PRO A 42 -16.16 18.45 -4.26
C PRO A 42 -16.78 19.69 -3.60
N ARG A 43 -17.95 20.11 -4.06
CA ARG A 43 -18.65 21.25 -3.47
C ARG A 43 -19.24 20.84 -2.14
N SER A 44 -19.03 21.67 -1.11
CA SER A 44 -19.72 21.58 0.19
C SER A 44 -21.06 22.32 0.15
N GLY A 45 -21.98 21.90 0.99
CA GLY A 45 -23.12 22.73 1.41
C GLY A 45 -24.49 22.35 0.88
N ASP A 46 -24.63 21.71 -0.26
CA ASP A 46 -25.92 21.18 -0.69
C ASP A 46 -25.97 19.66 -0.48
N VAL A 47 -26.66 19.25 0.55
CA VAL A 47 -26.86 17.86 1.02
C VAL A 47 -27.35 16.91 -0.10
N LEU A 48 -27.71 17.42 -1.27
CA LEU A 48 -28.35 16.67 -2.33
C LEU A 48 -27.54 16.59 -3.63
N ARG A 49 -26.36 17.22 -3.73
CA ARG A 49 -25.52 17.11 -4.94
C ARG A 49 -24.38 16.16 -4.72
N GLU A 50 -24.47 15.02 -5.39
CA GLU A 50 -23.41 14.03 -5.47
C GLU A 50 -22.32 14.48 -6.45
N THR A 51 -21.08 14.20 -6.12
CA THR A 51 -19.96 14.31 -7.07
C THR A 51 -19.84 12.96 -7.78
N GLU A 52 -20.13 12.91 -9.07
CA GLU A 52 -19.92 11.70 -9.85
C GLU A 52 -18.43 11.55 -10.17
N ILE A 53 -17.91 10.35 -9.94
CA ILE A 53 -16.59 9.89 -10.41
C ILE A 53 -16.82 8.63 -11.24
N ALA A 54 -16.59 8.75 -12.55
CA ALA A 54 -16.83 7.68 -13.50
C ALA A 54 -15.60 6.76 -13.62
N LEU A 55 -15.80 5.46 -13.52
CA LEU A 55 -14.81 4.45 -13.83
C LEU A 55 -14.97 4.07 -15.31
N SER A 56 -13.93 4.20 -16.11
CA SER A 56 -14.02 3.99 -17.57
C SER A 56 -12.72 3.44 -18.17
N PRO A 57 -12.81 2.75 -19.33
CA PRO A 57 -11.61 2.44 -20.10
C PRO A 57 -10.85 3.71 -20.47
N THR A 58 -9.55 3.69 -20.29
CA THR A 58 -8.68 4.86 -20.41
C THR A 58 -7.38 4.46 -21.09
N TRP A 59 -6.98 5.20 -22.13
CA TRP A 59 -5.70 4.98 -22.79
C TRP A 59 -4.62 5.85 -22.17
N VAL A 60 -3.60 5.22 -21.61
CA VAL A 60 -2.50 5.85 -20.87
C VAL A 60 -1.18 5.61 -21.59
N ARG A 61 -0.38 6.66 -21.75
CA ARG A 61 0.99 6.49 -22.22
C ARG A 61 1.90 6.28 -21.02
N LEU A 62 2.30 5.04 -20.78
CA LEU A 62 3.19 4.70 -19.65
C LEU A 62 4.62 5.20 -19.88
N HIS A 63 5.07 5.31 -21.14
CA HIS A 63 6.39 5.78 -21.51
C HIS A 63 6.38 6.29 -22.97
N ALA A 64 7.23 7.27 -23.31
CA ALA A 64 7.30 7.86 -24.66
C ALA A 64 7.62 6.83 -25.75
N GLN A 65 8.40 5.79 -25.43
CA GLN A 65 8.80 4.73 -26.36
C GLN A 65 7.77 3.60 -26.48
N LEU A 66 6.65 3.65 -25.75
CA LEU A 66 5.61 2.64 -25.77
C LEU A 66 4.36 3.14 -26.52
N PRO A 67 3.60 2.24 -27.15
CA PRO A 67 2.24 2.55 -27.55
C PRO A 67 1.37 2.86 -26.31
N PRO A 68 0.21 3.53 -26.49
CA PRO A 68 -0.74 3.72 -25.39
C PRO A 68 -1.20 2.37 -24.82
N THR A 69 -1.31 2.31 -23.49
CA THR A 69 -1.78 1.16 -22.72
C THR A 69 -3.24 1.33 -22.36
N LEU A 70 -4.07 0.31 -22.64
CA LEU A 70 -5.43 0.27 -22.12
C LEU A 70 -5.38 0.02 -20.62
N MET A 71 -6.06 0.88 -19.87
CA MET A 71 -6.24 0.77 -18.42
C MET A 71 -7.67 1.12 -18.04
N TRP A 72 -8.03 0.95 -16.78
CA TRP A 72 -9.22 1.52 -16.21
C TRP A 72 -8.87 2.73 -15.35
N GLY A 73 -9.60 3.81 -15.51
CA GLY A 73 -9.31 5.05 -14.81
C GLY A 73 -10.54 5.68 -14.18
N TYR A 74 -10.31 6.48 -13.15
CA TYR A 74 -11.33 7.35 -12.56
C TYR A 74 -11.35 8.68 -13.32
N ASN A 75 -12.53 9.08 -13.80
CA ASN A 75 -12.71 10.29 -14.62
C ASN A 75 -11.74 10.38 -15.81
N GLY A 76 -11.44 9.24 -16.44
CA GLY A 76 -10.60 9.17 -17.63
C GLY A 76 -9.12 9.43 -17.40
N THR A 77 -8.63 9.33 -16.17
CA THR A 77 -7.21 9.45 -15.82
C THR A 77 -6.72 8.28 -14.99
N VAL A 78 -5.43 7.95 -15.13
CA VAL A 78 -4.71 6.97 -14.31
C VAL A 78 -3.37 7.57 -13.90
N PRO A 79 -3.12 7.75 -12.60
CA PRO A 79 -4.08 7.64 -11.49
C PRO A 79 -5.28 8.56 -11.65
N GLY A 80 -6.34 8.25 -10.90
CA GLY A 80 -7.50 9.12 -10.81
C GLY A 80 -7.19 10.51 -10.25
N PRO A 81 -8.13 11.46 -10.29
CA PRO A 81 -7.92 12.81 -9.77
C PRO A 81 -7.56 12.80 -8.29
N THR A 82 -6.73 13.74 -7.85
CA THR A 82 -6.54 14.02 -6.44
C THR A 82 -7.80 14.69 -5.90
N ILE A 83 -8.55 14.00 -5.04
CA ILE A 83 -9.71 14.58 -4.36
C ILE A 83 -9.20 15.37 -3.17
N GLU A 84 -9.57 16.64 -3.08
CA GLU A 84 -9.14 17.51 -1.98
C GLU A 84 -10.36 18.09 -1.25
N VAL A 85 -10.39 17.88 0.06
CA VAL A 85 -11.46 18.32 0.96
C VAL A 85 -10.88 18.99 2.20
N ARG A 86 -11.73 19.69 2.95
CA ARG A 86 -11.40 20.18 4.28
C ARG A 86 -12.02 19.32 5.37
N ARG A 87 -11.38 19.28 6.53
CA ARG A 87 -11.93 18.67 7.73
C ARG A 87 -13.35 19.17 7.99
N GLY A 88 -14.27 18.25 8.27
CA GLY A 88 -15.69 18.53 8.49
C GLY A 88 -16.49 18.85 7.22
N GLN A 89 -15.86 18.87 6.05
CA GLN A 89 -16.55 19.01 4.77
C GLN A 89 -17.20 17.68 4.39
N ARG A 90 -18.46 17.49 4.72
CA ARG A 90 -19.20 16.30 4.31
C ARG A 90 -19.39 16.28 2.79
N VAL A 91 -19.04 15.17 2.15
CA VAL A 91 -19.19 14.97 0.70
C VAL A 91 -19.88 13.66 0.39
N ARG A 92 -20.60 13.64 -0.74
CA ARG A 92 -21.17 12.42 -1.33
C ARG A 92 -20.53 12.19 -2.68
N ILE A 93 -20.05 10.97 -2.90
CA ILE A 93 -19.45 10.54 -4.16
C ILE A 93 -20.25 9.37 -4.71
N ALA A 94 -20.64 9.50 -5.99
CA ALA A 94 -21.17 8.41 -6.78
C ALA A 94 -20.02 7.82 -7.62
N TRP A 95 -19.52 6.66 -7.22
CA TRP A 95 -18.54 5.90 -7.99
C TRP A 95 -19.27 5.12 -9.06
N THR A 96 -19.36 5.68 -10.26
CA THR A 96 -20.21 5.16 -11.33
C THR A 96 -19.42 4.25 -12.26
N ASN A 97 -19.80 3.00 -12.39
CA ASN A 97 -19.17 2.08 -13.33
C ASN A 97 -19.65 2.38 -14.76
N ARG A 98 -18.78 2.96 -15.58
CA ARG A 98 -18.98 3.29 -17.00
C ARG A 98 -18.14 2.38 -17.92
N ILE A 99 -17.63 1.25 -17.43
CA ILE A 99 -16.88 0.29 -18.23
C ILE A 99 -17.89 -0.59 -18.97
N PRO A 100 -18.01 -0.50 -20.31
CA PRO A 100 -19.06 -1.19 -21.06
C PRO A 100 -18.98 -2.71 -20.90
N LYS A 101 -20.13 -3.37 -20.89
CA LYS A 101 -20.19 -4.85 -20.88
C LYS A 101 -19.45 -5.40 -22.09
N GLY A 102 -18.61 -6.41 -21.86
CA GLY A 102 -17.81 -7.03 -22.91
C GLY A 102 -16.58 -6.21 -23.33
N SER A 103 -16.23 -5.16 -22.58
CA SER A 103 -14.93 -4.50 -22.74
C SER A 103 -13.81 -5.51 -22.50
N GLU A 104 -12.73 -5.35 -23.26
CA GLU A 104 -11.50 -6.12 -23.03
C GLU A 104 -10.95 -5.81 -21.62
N TYR A 105 -10.61 -6.87 -20.88
CA TYR A 105 -9.94 -6.70 -19.59
C TYR A 105 -8.52 -6.18 -19.80
N PRO A 106 -8.06 -5.12 -19.10
CA PRO A 106 -6.79 -4.47 -19.42
C PRO A 106 -5.55 -5.32 -19.13
N VAL A 107 -5.69 -6.33 -18.28
CA VAL A 107 -4.57 -7.12 -17.77
C VAL A 107 -4.49 -8.47 -18.47
N THR A 108 -3.32 -8.79 -19.03
CA THR A 108 -2.98 -10.16 -19.43
C THR A 108 -2.34 -10.85 -18.24
N ALA A 109 -2.91 -11.94 -17.75
CA ALA A 109 -2.36 -12.72 -16.66
C ALA A 109 -1.75 -14.02 -17.17
N VAL A 110 -0.61 -14.44 -16.59
CA VAL A 110 0.03 -15.72 -16.85
C VAL A 110 0.59 -16.31 -15.55
N ALA A 111 0.55 -17.63 -15.42
CA ALA A 111 1.26 -18.36 -14.38
C ALA A 111 2.58 -18.91 -14.96
N VAL A 112 3.70 -18.47 -14.40
CA VAL A 112 5.04 -18.85 -14.85
C VAL A 112 5.69 -19.80 -13.85
N GLY A 113 6.56 -20.68 -14.35
CA GLY A 113 7.21 -21.72 -13.56
C GLY A 113 8.17 -21.17 -12.51
N PRO A 114 8.71 -22.07 -11.67
CA PRO A 114 9.53 -21.68 -10.54
C PRO A 114 10.80 -20.95 -10.97
N VAL A 115 11.31 -20.13 -10.04
CA VAL A 115 12.63 -19.49 -10.19
C VAL A 115 13.70 -20.57 -10.23
N LYS A 116 14.48 -20.59 -11.32
CA LYS A 116 15.62 -21.51 -11.44
C LYS A 116 16.86 -20.89 -10.79
N PRO A 117 17.69 -21.71 -10.10
CA PRO A 117 18.92 -21.22 -9.52
C PRO A 117 19.82 -20.55 -10.57
N GLY A 118 20.24 -19.30 -10.30
CA GLY A 118 21.12 -18.52 -11.19
C GLY A 118 20.42 -17.81 -12.35
N GLU A 119 19.10 -17.97 -12.51
CA GLU A 119 18.30 -17.20 -13.47
C GLU A 119 17.54 -16.05 -12.76
N PRO A 120 17.32 -14.90 -13.44
CA PRO A 120 16.42 -13.87 -12.94
C PRO A 120 15.02 -14.43 -12.75
N ALA A 121 14.35 -14.04 -11.67
CA ALA A 121 12.99 -14.46 -11.41
C ALA A 121 12.07 -14.10 -12.60
N PRO A 122 11.16 -15.00 -13.03
CA PRO A 122 10.33 -14.78 -14.21
C PRO A 122 9.52 -13.46 -14.16
N HIS A 123 9.03 -13.07 -12.98
CA HIS A 123 8.29 -11.82 -12.81
C HIS A 123 9.13 -10.56 -13.07
N ASN A 124 10.45 -10.65 -13.00
CA ASN A 124 11.39 -9.56 -13.27
C ASN A 124 11.68 -9.35 -14.76
N ARG A 125 11.07 -10.13 -15.64
CA ARG A 125 11.26 -10.01 -17.09
C ARG A 125 9.94 -9.65 -17.77
N PRO A 126 9.96 -8.77 -18.79
CA PRO A 126 8.81 -8.52 -19.64
C PRO A 126 8.49 -9.73 -20.52
N GLY A 127 7.30 -9.73 -21.12
CA GLY A 127 6.83 -10.80 -21.99
C GLY A 127 6.38 -12.06 -21.26
N ARG A 128 5.61 -12.90 -21.94
CA ARG A 128 4.95 -14.08 -21.35
C ARG A 128 5.81 -15.32 -21.27
N ASP A 129 7.03 -15.29 -21.75
CA ASP A 129 7.93 -16.47 -21.85
C ASP A 129 7.29 -17.67 -22.60
N GLY A 130 6.38 -17.41 -23.56
CA GLY A 130 5.66 -18.44 -24.33
C GLY A 130 4.46 -19.04 -23.59
N VAL A 131 4.10 -18.53 -22.43
CA VAL A 131 2.91 -19.00 -21.67
C VAL A 131 1.64 -18.35 -22.23
N GLU A 132 0.60 -19.17 -22.41
CA GLU A 132 -0.71 -18.65 -22.83
C GLU A 132 -1.38 -17.86 -21.71
N PRO A 133 -2.11 -16.79 -22.07
CA PRO A 133 -2.88 -16.01 -21.10
C PRO A 133 -3.92 -16.86 -20.37
N ASP A 134 -4.13 -16.55 -19.09
CA ASP A 134 -5.20 -17.12 -18.29
C ASP A 134 -6.57 -16.66 -18.85
N PRO A 135 -7.39 -17.59 -19.38
CA PRO A 135 -8.68 -17.25 -19.97
C PRO A 135 -9.69 -16.77 -18.93
N ASP A 136 -9.57 -17.19 -17.66
CA ASP A 136 -10.49 -16.80 -16.59
C ASP A 136 -10.30 -15.34 -16.23
N VAL A 137 -9.05 -14.86 -16.18
CA VAL A 137 -8.76 -13.43 -15.97
C VAL A 137 -9.19 -12.58 -17.17
N ALA A 138 -8.97 -13.08 -18.39
CA ALA A 138 -9.41 -12.39 -19.61
C ALA A 138 -10.94 -12.25 -19.68
N ALA A 139 -11.67 -13.17 -19.05
CA ALA A 139 -13.15 -13.18 -19.02
C ALA A 139 -13.76 -12.39 -17.84
N LEU A 140 -12.94 -11.81 -16.96
CA LEU A 140 -13.45 -11.07 -15.80
C LEU A 140 -14.36 -9.90 -16.27
N PRO A 141 -15.54 -9.76 -15.67
CA PRO A 141 -16.37 -8.59 -15.90
C PRO A 141 -15.80 -7.35 -15.21
N ALA A 142 -16.16 -6.18 -15.68
CA ALA A 142 -15.93 -4.94 -14.95
C ALA A 142 -16.89 -4.85 -13.75
N TRP A 143 -16.49 -5.45 -12.66
CA TRP A 143 -17.21 -5.47 -11.38
C TRP A 143 -16.35 -4.77 -10.34
N THR A 144 -16.83 -3.62 -9.83
CA THR A 144 -16.00 -2.65 -9.12
C THR A 144 -16.66 -2.15 -7.84
N VAL A 145 -15.89 -1.98 -6.79
CA VAL A 145 -16.29 -1.25 -5.58
C VAL A 145 -15.11 -0.42 -5.11
N THR A 146 -15.34 0.86 -4.83
CA THR A 146 -14.27 1.77 -4.40
C THR A 146 -14.25 1.87 -2.88
N HIS A 147 -13.08 1.57 -2.29
CA HIS A 147 -12.76 1.85 -0.90
C HIS A 147 -11.96 3.14 -0.80
N LEU A 148 -12.33 4.01 0.15
CA LEU A 148 -11.52 5.17 0.54
C LEU A 148 -10.66 4.80 1.73
N HIS A 149 -9.45 4.38 1.47
CA HIS A 149 -8.48 3.88 2.44
C HIS A 149 -8.02 4.99 3.39
N GLY A 150 -8.23 4.78 4.66
CA GLY A 150 -7.96 5.73 5.74
C GLY A 150 -9.20 6.52 6.20
N ALA A 151 -10.33 6.43 5.48
CA ALA A 151 -11.53 7.17 5.83
C ALA A 151 -12.20 6.66 7.10
N GLN A 152 -12.63 7.58 7.94
CA GLN A 152 -13.52 7.31 9.06
C GLN A 152 -14.95 7.56 8.60
N THR A 153 -15.64 6.48 8.19
CA THR A 153 -17.00 6.54 7.66
C THR A 153 -17.81 5.30 8.07
N GLY A 154 -19.14 5.34 7.95
CA GLY A 154 -19.98 4.20 8.29
C GLY A 154 -19.75 3.02 7.35
N GLY A 155 -19.88 1.79 7.85
CA GLY A 155 -19.60 0.56 7.11
C GLY A 155 -20.35 0.42 5.78
N GLY A 156 -21.52 1.07 5.61
CA GLY A 156 -22.24 1.13 4.34
C GLY A 156 -21.59 2.01 3.27
N ASN A 157 -20.64 2.88 3.64
CA ASN A 157 -19.92 3.81 2.76
C ASN A 157 -18.46 3.40 2.51
N ASP A 158 -17.98 2.39 3.23
CA ASP A 158 -16.58 1.99 3.30
C ASP A 158 -16.09 1.21 2.06
N GLY A 159 -17.00 0.76 1.20
CA GLY A 159 -16.64 -0.06 0.04
C GLY A 159 -16.55 -1.54 0.38
N TRP A 160 -17.61 -2.09 0.98
CA TRP A 160 -17.69 -3.51 1.30
C TRP A 160 -17.49 -4.39 0.06
N ALA A 161 -16.55 -5.32 0.11
CA ALA A 161 -16.03 -6.05 -1.05
C ALA A 161 -17.11 -6.78 -1.90
N ASP A 162 -18.17 -7.32 -1.24
CA ASP A 162 -19.28 -8.00 -1.92
C ASP A 162 -20.29 -7.04 -2.57
N ASN A 163 -20.22 -5.75 -2.29
CA ASN A 163 -21.15 -4.73 -2.80
C ASN A 163 -20.70 -4.09 -4.11
N ALA A 164 -19.85 -4.78 -4.87
CA ALA A 164 -19.38 -4.27 -6.15
C ALA A 164 -20.51 -4.13 -7.17
N VAL A 165 -20.36 -3.15 -8.06
CA VAL A 165 -21.35 -2.75 -9.06
C VAL A 165 -20.85 -2.99 -10.48
N GLY A 166 -21.77 -3.27 -11.41
CA GLY A 166 -21.51 -3.45 -12.82
C GLY A 166 -21.79 -2.18 -13.65
N PHE A 167 -21.63 -2.32 -14.96
CA PHE A 167 -21.86 -1.24 -15.93
C PHE A 167 -23.24 -0.58 -15.77
N GLY A 168 -23.22 0.73 -15.61
CA GLY A 168 -24.41 1.57 -15.49
C GLY A 168 -24.86 1.82 -14.06
N ASP A 169 -24.37 1.03 -13.10
CA ASP A 169 -24.67 1.21 -11.68
C ASP A 169 -23.64 2.09 -10.99
N ALA A 170 -23.98 2.60 -9.81
CA ALA A 170 -23.11 3.43 -8.99
C ALA A 170 -23.11 2.97 -7.53
N GLN A 171 -21.94 2.93 -6.93
CA GLN A 171 -21.77 2.89 -5.48
C GLN A 171 -21.89 4.33 -4.96
N LEU A 172 -22.81 4.54 -4.01
CA LEU A 172 -22.93 5.81 -3.30
C LEU A 172 -22.19 5.72 -1.98
N SER A 173 -21.28 6.68 -1.74
CA SER A 173 -20.56 6.79 -0.49
C SER A 173 -20.65 8.20 0.05
N GLU A 174 -20.85 8.32 1.37
CA GLU A 174 -20.86 9.59 2.10
C GLU A 174 -19.68 9.62 3.07
N TYR A 175 -18.86 10.66 2.96
CA TYR A 175 -17.67 10.85 3.77
C TYR A 175 -17.82 12.09 4.63
N PRO A 176 -17.85 11.96 5.98
CA PRO A 176 -17.91 13.10 6.90
C PRO A 176 -16.68 13.98 6.84
N ASN A 177 -15.51 13.39 6.55
CA ASN A 177 -14.19 14.03 6.54
C ASN A 177 -13.84 14.73 7.88
N ASP A 178 -14.37 14.23 8.98
CA ASP A 178 -14.06 14.75 10.31
C ASP A 178 -12.78 14.13 10.88
N HIS A 179 -11.69 14.37 10.17
CA HIS A 179 -10.38 13.82 10.45
C HIS A 179 -9.33 14.95 10.36
N GLN A 180 -8.22 14.84 11.12
CA GLN A 180 -7.07 15.73 10.94
C GLN A 180 -6.53 15.67 9.51
N ALA A 181 -5.72 16.67 9.12
CA ALA A 181 -5.08 16.70 7.82
C ALA A 181 -4.28 15.42 7.58
N ALA A 182 -4.60 14.73 6.49
CA ALA A 182 -3.98 13.46 6.11
C ALA A 182 -4.00 13.23 4.61
N GLN A 183 -3.14 12.32 4.17
CA GLN A 183 -3.23 11.74 2.83
C GLN A 183 -3.89 10.38 2.93
N TRP A 184 -5.11 10.27 2.40
CA TRP A 184 -5.77 9.03 2.09
C TRP A 184 -5.58 8.70 0.61
N TRP A 185 -6.06 7.54 0.20
CA TRP A 185 -6.11 7.16 -1.19
C TRP A 185 -7.35 6.30 -1.44
N TYR A 186 -7.80 6.19 -2.67
CA TYR A 186 -8.94 5.38 -3.02
C TYR A 186 -8.55 4.36 -4.09
N HIS A 187 -9.11 3.16 -3.96
CA HIS A 187 -8.81 2.06 -4.86
C HIS A 187 -9.98 1.08 -4.95
N ASP A 188 -9.95 0.22 -5.96
CA ASP A 188 -10.91 -0.86 -6.07
C ASP A 188 -10.68 -1.90 -4.98
N HIS A 189 -11.77 -2.49 -4.47
CA HIS A 189 -11.78 -3.48 -3.40
C HIS A 189 -12.75 -4.63 -3.67
N ALA A 190 -13.04 -4.94 -4.95
CA ALA A 190 -14.00 -5.98 -5.31
C ALA A 190 -13.49 -7.37 -4.92
N MET A 191 -14.33 -8.14 -4.24
CA MET A 191 -14.02 -9.46 -3.67
C MET A 191 -13.31 -10.36 -4.68
N ASN A 192 -12.15 -10.90 -4.27
CA ASN A 192 -11.28 -11.85 -5.00
C ASN A 192 -10.63 -11.30 -6.29
N ILE A 193 -10.88 -10.03 -6.65
CA ILE A 193 -10.35 -9.41 -7.86
C ILE A 193 -9.71 -8.02 -7.62
N THR A 194 -9.51 -7.64 -6.37
CA THR A 194 -8.82 -6.38 -5.99
C THR A 194 -7.49 -6.25 -6.71
N ARG A 195 -6.65 -7.30 -6.68
CA ARG A 195 -5.33 -7.31 -7.34
C ARG A 195 -5.39 -6.98 -8.83
N TRP A 196 -6.43 -7.43 -9.52
CA TRP A 196 -6.59 -7.22 -10.95
C TRP A 196 -7.10 -5.82 -11.27
N ASN A 197 -8.09 -5.33 -10.54
CA ASN A 197 -8.70 -4.03 -10.75
C ASN A 197 -7.77 -2.87 -10.36
N VAL A 198 -7.02 -3.00 -9.26
CA VAL A 198 -5.99 -2.05 -8.87
C VAL A 198 -4.83 -2.05 -9.89
N TYR A 199 -4.41 -3.24 -10.32
CA TYR A 199 -3.40 -3.35 -11.37
C TYR A 199 -3.87 -2.78 -12.71
N ALA A 200 -5.17 -2.88 -13.02
CA ALA A 200 -5.77 -2.25 -14.19
C ALA A 200 -5.75 -0.71 -14.15
N GLY A 201 -5.54 -0.10 -12.96
CA GLY A 201 -5.37 1.35 -12.82
C GLY A 201 -6.34 2.07 -11.87
N LEU A 202 -7.19 1.32 -11.17
CA LEU A 202 -8.21 1.91 -10.27
C LEU A 202 -7.59 2.34 -8.94
N VAL A 203 -6.85 3.44 -8.97
CA VAL A 203 -6.20 4.09 -7.82
C VAL A 203 -6.24 5.61 -7.96
N GLY A 204 -6.28 6.34 -6.83
CA GLY A 204 -6.15 7.80 -6.78
C GLY A 204 -5.92 8.31 -5.36
N THR A 205 -5.50 9.56 -5.24
CA THR A 205 -5.17 10.20 -3.95
C THR A 205 -6.34 11.02 -3.44
N TYR A 206 -6.51 11.05 -2.12
CA TYR A 206 -7.48 11.87 -1.41
C TYR A 206 -6.77 12.65 -0.30
N LEU A 207 -6.95 13.97 -0.24
CA LEU A 207 -6.31 14.84 0.74
C LEU A 207 -7.37 15.49 1.62
N VAL A 208 -7.23 15.31 2.93
CA VAL A 208 -7.96 16.08 3.94
C VAL A 208 -7.06 17.21 4.41
N ARG A 209 -7.57 18.44 4.41
CA ARG A 209 -6.90 19.64 4.88
C ARG A 209 -7.52 20.12 6.18
N ASP A 210 -6.73 20.72 7.05
CA ASP A 210 -7.24 21.38 8.26
C ASP A 210 -6.46 22.67 8.60
N ASP A 211 -6.90 23.35 9.64
CA ASP A 211 -6.31 24.62 10.05
C ASP A 211 -4.95 24.42 10.76
N GLU A 212 -4.70 23.23 11.35
CA GLU A 212 -3.40 22.92 11.97
C GLU A 212 -2.32 22.78 10.89
N GLU A 213 -2.61 22.07 9.80
CA GLU A 213 -1.71 21.96 8.64
C GLU A 213 -1.47 23.33 7.98
N ASP A 214 -2.55 24.10 7.75
CA ASP A 214 -2.44 25.43 7.11
C ASP A 214 -1.54 26.39 7.91
N ALA A 215 -1.60 26.33 9.25
CA ALA A 215 -0.79 27.17 10.12
C ALA A 215 0.71 26.91 10.06
N LEU A 216 1.14 25.76 9.54
CA LEU A 216 2.56 25.41 9.38
C LEU A 216 3.23 26.08 8.19
N GLY A 217 2.45 26.63 7.25
CA GLY A 217 3.00 27.27 6.05
C GLY A 217 3.85 26.34 5.18
N LEU A 218 3.54 25.04 5.15
CA LEU A 218 4.27 24.05 4.37
C LEU A 218 4.27 24.38 2.88
N PRO A 219 5.27 23.92 2.11
CA PRO A 219 5.25 24.08 0.66
C PRO A 219 3.93 23.60 0.06
N SER A 220 3.33 24.42 -0.79
CA SER A 220 1.99 24.22 -1.36
C SER A 220 1.93 24.63 -2.83
N GLY A 221 0.79 24.43 -3.49
CA GLY A 221 0.61 24.72 -4.91
C GLY A 221 1.54 23.87 -5.79
N ASP A 222 2.32 24.50 -6.66
CA ASP A 222 3.25 23.81 -7.56
C ASP A 222 4.41 23.10 -6.83
N ARG A 223 4.57 23.36 -5.52
CA ARG A 223 5.57 22.72 -4.66
C ARG A 223 5.01 21.63 -3.76
N GLU A 224 3.77 21.26 -3.93
CA GLU A 224 3.16 20.10 -3.27
C GLU A 224 2.58 19.15 -4.32
N LEU A 225 3.14 17.94 -4.40
CA LEU A 225 2.81 16.99 -5.45
C LEU A 225 2.51 15.59 -4.88
N PRO A 226 1.43 14.95 -5.34
CA PRO A 226 1.24 13.53 -5.06
C PRO A 226 2.22 12.69 -5.87
N LEU A 227 2.77 11.65 -5.25
CA LEU A 227 3.57 10.62 -5.90
C LEU A 227 2.95 9.25 -5.64
N ILE A 228 2.20 8.76 -6.59
CA ILE A 228 1.56 7.44 -6.52
C ILE A 228 2.48 6.44 -7.19
N LEU A 229 3.11 5.59 -6.37
CA LEU A 229 4.01 4.52 -6.83
C LEU A 229 3.21 3.28 -7.17
N THR A 230 3.48 2.70 -8.33
CA THR A 230 3.07 1.34 -8.69
C THR A 230 4.18 0.66 -9.46
N ASP A 231 4.19 -0.65 -9.48
CA ASP A 231 5.07 -1.42 -10.34
C ASP A 231 4.26 -2.16 -11.42
N ARG A 232 4.86 -2.29 -12.61
CA ARG A 232 4.22 -2.86 -13.78
C ARG A 232 5.14 -3.87 -14.45
N ASN A 233 4.52 -4.85 -15.11
CA ASN A 233 5.18 -5.64 -16.15
C ASN A 233 4.43 -5.44 -17.46
N LEU A 234 5.12 -5.64 -18.58
CA LEU A 234 4.60 -5.39 -19.91
C LEU A 234 4.80 -6.64 -20.79
N ASP A 235 3.80 -6.90 -21.62
CA ASP A 235 3.89 -7.95 -22.62
C ASP A 235 4.75 -7.53 -23.82
N THR A 236 5.15 -8.50 -24.60
CA THR A 236 5.95 -8.31 -25.81
C THR A 236 5.23 -8.81 -27.05
N ASP A 237 5.61 -8.26 -28.20
CA ASP A 237 5.23 -8.80 -29.50
C ASP A 237 6.09 -10.04 -29.87
N ALA A 238 5.85 -10.58 -31.07
CA ALA A 238 6.57 -11.75 -31.57
C ALA A 238 8.08 -11.49 -31.78
N ASP A 239 8.49 -10.24 -31.93
CA ASP A 239 9.89 -9.82 -32.05
C ASP A 239 10.55 -9.55 -30.68
N GLY A 240 9.82 -9.75 -29.57
CA GLY A 240 10.27 -9.49 -28.20
C GLY A 240 10.30 -8.01 -27.81
N ARG A 241 9.64 -7.13 -28.58
CA ARG A 241 9.53 -5.71 -28.25
C ARG A 241 8.33 -5.47 -27.34
N LEU A 242 8.48 -4.55 -26.37
CA LEU A 242 7.39 -4.15 -25.48
C LEU A 242 6.21 -3.60 -26.31
N ASN A 243 5.03 -4.17 -26.12
CA ASN A 243 3.82 -3.83 -26.86
C ASN A 243 2.87 -2.89 -26.10
N GLY A 244 3.24 -2.48 -24.87
CA GLY A 244 2.46 -1.60 -24.02
C GLY A 244 1.29 -2.26 -23.28
N ARG A 245 1.04 -3.57 -23.44
CA ARG A 245 -0.01 -4.28 -22.75
C ARG A 245 0.42 -4.64 -21.33
N LEU A 246 -0.45 -4.41 -20.34
CA LEU A 246 -0.20 -4.80 -18.95
C LEU A 246 -0.11 -6.33 -18.85
N LEU A 247 0.94 -6.79 -18.19
CA LEU A 247 1.21 -8.21 -17.97
C LEU A 247 1.35 -8.48 -16.46
N HIS A 248 0.53 -9.34 -15.91
CA HIS A 248 0.64 -9.83 -14.55
C HIS A 248 1.18 -11.26 -14.57
N LYS A 249 2.37 -11.45 -14.01
CA LYS A 249 3.00 -12.76 -13.89
C LYS A 249 2.88 -13.29 -12.47
N THR A 250 2.12 -14.35 -12.28
CA THR A 250 2.13 -15.13 -11.03
C THR A 250 3.28 -16.13 -11.09
N THR A 251 4.27 -16.00 -10.22
CA THR A 251 5.40 -16.93 -10.15
C THR A 251 5.08 -18.06 -9.20
N VAL A 252 4.96 -19.26 -9.73
CA VAL A 252 4.75 -20.50 -8.98
C VAL A 252 6.08 -20.96 -8.39
N ILE A 253 6.13 -21.24 -7.07
CA ILE A 253 7.35 -21.68 -6.37
C ILE A 253 7.33 -23.15 -5.99
N THR A 254 6.14 -23.76 -5.85
CA THR A 254 5.99 -25.20 -5.59
C THR A 254 4.95 -25.80 -6.53
N GLU A 255 4.94 -27.14 -6.62
CA GLU A 255 3.83 -27.85 -7.24
C GLU A 255 2.52 -27.61 -6.47
N ALA A 256 1.40 -27.97 -7.09
CA ALA A 256 0.09 -27.81 -6.48
C ALA A 256 0.01 -28.57 -5.15
N ASP A 257 -0.56 -27.89 -4.15
CA ASP A 257 -0.89 -28.52 -2.88
C ASP A 257 -1.82 -29.72 -3.10
N PRO A 258 -1.52 -30.90 -2.53
CA PRO A 258 -2.30 -32.11 -2.78
C PRO A 258 -3.77 -32.03 -2.32
N GLU A 259 -4.08 -31.23 -1.30
CA GLU A 259 -5.44 -31.10 -0.74
C GLU A 259 -6.29 -30.10 -1.50
N THR A 260 -5.68 -29.01 -1.94
CA THR A 260 -6.40 -27.88 -2.56
C THR A 260 -6.23 -27.79 -4.06
N GLY A 261 -5.24 -28.51 -4.63
CA GLY A 261 -4.88 -28.43 -6.05
C GLY A 261 -4.26 -27.09 -6.46
N LYS A 262 -3.95 -26.19 -5.50
CA LYS A 262 -3.39 -24.87 -5.77
C LYS A 262 -1.89 -24.85 -5.49
N PRO A 263 -1.07 -24.27 -6.37
CA PRO A 263 0.35 -24.11 -6.13
C PRO A 263 0.61 -22.99 -5.13
N VAL A 264 1.73 -23.07 -4.42
CA VAL A 264 2.27 -21.90 -3.70
C VAL A 264 2.86 -20.94 -4.73
N SER A 265 2.46 -19.68 -4.66
CA SER A 265 2.93 -18.65 -5.58
C SER A 265 3.44 -17.43 -4.82
N LEU A 266 4.36 -16.69 -5.45
CA LEU A 266 4.76 -15.38 -4.98
C LEU A 266 3.69 -14.35 -5.35
N PRO A 267 3.49 -13.32 -4.52
CA PRO A 267 2.78 -12.11 -4.91
C PRO A 267 3.43 -11.47 -6.14
N PHE A 268 2.70 -10.58 -6.81
CA PHE A 268 3.18 -9.92 -8.02
C PHE A 268 4.22 -8.84 -7.72
N PHE A 269 5.32 -8.88 -8.46
CA PHE A 269 6.35 -7.84 -8.49
C PHE A 269 6.69 -7.50 -9.93
N GLY A 270 6.44 -6.26 -10.35
CA GLY A 270 6.76 -5.80 -11.70
C GLY A 270 8.17 -5.19 -11.80
N PRO A 271 8.83 -5.31 -12.97
CA PRO A 271 10.17 -4.74 -13.17
C PRO A 271 10.19 -3.22 -13.35
N TYR A 272 9.07 -2.62 -13.77
CA TYR A 272 9.00 -1.20 -14.11
C TYR A 272 8.23 -0.43 -13.03
N THR A 273 8.93 0.37 -12.23
CA THR A 273 8.26 1.31 -11.31
C THR A 273 7.65 2.46 -12.10
N THR A 274 6.40 2.79 -11.80
CA THR A 274 5.75 3.99 -12.31
C THR A 274 5.50 4.99 -11.19
N VAL A 275 5.58 6.26 -11.51
CA VAL A 275 5.15 7.36 -10.64
C VAL A 275 4.06 8.12 -11.37
N ASN A 276 2.90 8.24 -10.76
CA ASN A 276 1.70 8.86 -11.36
C ASN A 276 1.37 8.30 -12.76
N GLY A 277 1.51 6.97 -12.93
CA GLY A 277 1.22 6.30 -14.20
C GLY A 277 2.27 6.49 -15.29
N ARG A 278 3.49 6.97 -14.96
CA ARG A 278 4.61 7.12 -15.90
C ARG A 278 5.80 6.30 -15.43
N ILE A 279 6.42 5.51 -16.32
CA ILE A 279 7.64 4.74 -16.02
C ILE A 279 8.81 5.71 -15.93
N TRP A 280 9.45 5.73 -14.76
CA TRP A 280 10.67 6.49 -14.49
C TRP A 280 10.65 7.94 -15.00
N PRO A 281 9.69 8.78 -14.57
CA PRO A 281 9.59 10.14 -15.05
C PRO A 281 10.69 11.04 -14.50
N HIS A 282 10.78 12.26 -15.05
CA HIS A 282 11.52 13.35 -14.42
C HIS A 282 10.60 14.47 -13.97
N LEU A 283 11.07 15.24 -13.00
CA LEU A 283 10.42 16.47 -12.54
C LEU A 283 11.45 17.61 -12.49
N ASP A 284 11.14 18.71 -13.14
CA ASP A 284 11.89 19.96 -12.97
C ASP A 284 11.45 20.63 -11.68
N VAL A 285 12.40 20.92 -10.79
CA VAL A 285 12.18 21.59 -9.50
C VAL A 285 13.11 22.80 -9.38
N ASP A 286 12.71 23.79 -8.60
CA ASP A 286 13.59 24.90 -8.22
C ASP A 286 14.49 24.48 -7.04
N ASP A 287 15.57 25.24 -6.81
CA ASP A 287 16.46 25.12 -5.66
C ASP A 287 15.76 25.58 -4.36
N ALA A 288 14.73 24.85 -3.95
CA ALA A 288 13.80 25.19 -2.87
C ALA A 288 13.25 23.94 -2.19
N TRP A 289 12.48 24.13 -1.12
CA TRP A 289 11.74 23.06 -0.49
C TRP A 289 10.49 22.67 -1.27
N TYR A 290 10.29 21.35 -1.41
CA TYR A 290 9.10 20.73 -2.01
C TYR A 290 8.48 19.73 -1.05
N ARG A 291 7.17 19.57 -1.13
CA ARG A 291 6.38 18.58 -0.39
C ARG A 291 5.87 17.51 -1.32
N PHE A 292 6.12 16.26 -0.98
CA PHE A 292 5.68 15.12 -1.75
C PHE A 292 4.75 14.23 -0.93
N ARG A 293 3.55 14.00 -1.45
CA ARG A 293 2.53 13.13 -0.88
C ARG A 293 2.68 11.74 -1.48
N LEU A 294 3.49 10.91 -0.85
CA LEU A 294 3.86 9.60 -1.36
C LEU A 294 2.85 8.54 -0.90
N VAL A 295 2.38 7.70 -1.82
CA VAL A 295 1.61 6.48 -1.54
C VAL A 295 2.15 5.32 -2.36
N ASN A 296 2.30 4.17 -1.74
CA ASN A 296 2.63 2.93 -2.44
C ASN A 296 1.34 2.19 -2.81
N ALA A 297 0.94 2.28 -4.06
CA ALA A 297 -0.24 1.61 -4.62
C ALA A 297 0.14 0.38 -5.47
N SER A 298 1.31 -0.23 -5.23
CA SER A 298 1.74 -1.48 -5.86
C SER A 298 0.98 -2.68 -5.26
N ASN A 299 0.82 -3.74 -6.06
CA ASN A 299 0.19 -4.97 -5.59
C ASN A 299 0.90 -5.57 -4.37
N ALA A 300 2.23 -5.69 -4.44
CA ALA A 300 2.99 -6.34 -3.38
C ALA A 300 4.37 -5.71 -3.12
N ARG A 301 4.87 -4.87 -4.03
CA ARG A 301 6.23 -4.33 -3.90
C ARG A 301 6.36 -3.38 -2.73
N THR A 302 7.26 -3.69 -1.81
CA THR A 302 7.79 -2.76 -0.81
C THR A 302 8.99 -2.03 -1.42
N TYR A 303 9.06 -0.73 -1.24
CA TYR A 303 10.19 0.09 -1.70
C TYR A 303 11.10 0.46 -0.53
N ASP A 304 12.40 0.46 -0.79
CA ASP A 304 13.44 1.09 0.04
C ASP A 304 14.05 2.23 -0.79
N LEU A 305 13.46 3.41 -0.63
CA LEU A 305 13.75 4.58 -1.46
C LEU A 305 14.94 5.35 -0.92
N VAL A 306 15.84 5.75 -1.81
CA VAL A 306 17.01 6.58 -1.52
C VAL A 306 17.14 7.66 -2.56
N LEU A 307 17.42 8.88 -2.13
CA LEU A 307 17.84 9.97 -3.02
C LEU A 307 19.34 9.86 -3.29
N VAL A 308 19.73 9.77 -4.56
CA VAL A 308 21.13 9.65 -4.99
C VAL A 308 21.49 10.76 -5.99
N ASP A 309 22.77 11.09 -6.04
CA ASP A 309 23.32 12.01 -7.03
C ASP A 309 23.61 11.33 -8.39
N GLU A 310 24.19 12.05 -9.33
CA GLU A 310 24.56 11.54 -10.66
C GLU A 310 25.57 10.40 -10.60
N GLY A 311 26.37 10.32 -9.52
CA GLY A 311 27.34 9.26 -9.26
C GLY A 311 26.73 8.06 -8.54
N ASN A 312 25.41 8.05 -8.29
CA ASN A 312 24.69 7.08 -7.45
C ASN A 312 25.11 7.08 -5.98
N ASN A 313 25.67 8.17 -5.48
CA ASN A 313 25.97 8.33 -4.06
C ASN A 313 24.71 8.86 -3.35
N PRO A 314 24.37 8.35 -2.16
CA PRO A 314 23.29 8.90 -1.35
C PRO A 314 23.46 10.41 -1.09
N VAL A 315 22.36 11.14 -1.11
CA VAL A 315 22.30 12.57 -0.75
C VAL A 315 21.73 12.69 0.67
N PRO A 316 22.59 12.74 1.70
CA PRO A 316 22.13 12.75 3.08
C PRO A 316 21.51 14.11 3.44
N GLY A 317 20.61 14.10 4.41
CA GLY A 317 20.06 15.29 5.02
C GLY A 317 19.04 16.07 4.19
N ALA A 318 18.79 15.69 2.93
CA ALA A 318 17.85 16.40 2.06
C ALA A 318 16.38 16.10 2.39
N ILE A 319 16.07 14.95 2.97
CA ILE A 319 14.68 14.49 3.16
C ILE A 319 14.27 14.59 4.63
N ARG A 320 13.05 15.05 4.86
CA ARG A 320 12.34 14.98 6.15
C ARG A 320 11.00 14.32 5.94
N GLN A 321 10.68 13.29 6.71
CA GLN A 321 9.33 12.78 6.79
C GLN A 321 8.55 13.62 7.80
N ILE A 322 7.42 14.16 7.39
CA ILE A 322 6.56 15.03 8.21
C ILE A 322 5.19 14.42 8.49
N GLY A 323 4.82 13.34 7.80
CA GLY A 323 3.55 12.65 8.02
C GLY A 323 3.62 11.17 7.69
N SER A 324 2.64 10.43 8.18
CA SER A 324 2.39 9.01 7.95
C SER A 324 0.94 8.80 7.50
N ASP A 325 0.43 7.57 7.54
CA ASP A 325 -0.88 7.19 7.01
C ASP A 325 -2.03 8.09 7.51
N GLY A 326 -2.10 8.33 8.82
CA GLY A 326 -3.19 9.07 9.46
C GLY A 326 -2.89 10.54 9.73
N GLY A 327 -1.84 11.14 9.16
CA GLY A 327 -1.58 12.57 9.24
C GLY A 327 -0.17 12.95 9.66
N LEU A 328 -0.04 14.19 10.17
CA LEU A 328 1.25 14.74 10.53
C LEU A 328 1.91 14.01 11.70
N LEU A 329 3.22 13.81 11.60
CA LEU A 329 4.06 13.39 12.73
C LEU A 329 4.14 14.54 13.77
N PRO A 330 4.44 14.25 15.03
CA PRO A 330 4.62 15.31 16.03
C PRO A 330 5.79 16.25 15.69
N ARG A 331 6.85 15.74 15.06
CA ARG A 331 8.05 16.49 14.65
C ARG A 331 8.58 15.94 13.32
N PRO A 332 9.33 16.74 12.54
CA PRO A 332 10.02 16.23 11.35
C PRO A 332 11.03 15.14 11.72
N VAL A 333 10.98 14.04 10.99
CA VAL A 333 11.93 12.93 11.14
C VAL A 333 12.96 13.01 9.99
N PRO A 334 14.25 13.22 10.29
CA PRO A 334 15.29 13.14 9.26
C PRO A 334 15.34 11.74 8.66
N VAL A 335 15.53 11.68 7.36
CA VAL A 335 15.76 10.41 6.66
C VAL A 335 17.23 10.33 6.31
N ASP A 336 17.94 9.47 7.03
CA ASP A 336 19.35 9.20 6.79
C ASP A 336 19.52 7.86 6.06
N PHE A 337 20.49 7.82 5.16
CA PHE A 337 20.77 6.68 4.30
C PHE A 337 22.14 6.09 4.68
N ASP A 338 22.24 5.48 5.83
CA ASP A 338 23.45 4.73 6.17
C ASP A 338 23.36 3.26 5.71
N GLU A 339 24.46 2.51 5.86
CA GLU A 339 24.50 1.12 5.44
C GLU A 339 23.65 0.19 6.33
N VAL A 340 23.30 0.64 7.51
CA VAL A 340 22.63 -0.15 8.57
C VAL A 340 21.12 0.06 8.54
N LEU A 341 20.69 1.30 8.31
CA LEU A 341 19.27 1.64 8.27
C LEU A 341 18.75 1.62 6.82
N PRO A 342 17.56 1.04 6.60
CA PRO A 342 16.87 1.21 5.32
C PRO A 342 16.63 2.71 5.11
N GLY A 343 16.52 3.13 3.84
CA GLY A 343 16.06 4.47 3.50
C GLY A 343 14.58 4.67 3.86
N LEU A 344 13.81 5.24 2.94
CA LEU A 344 12.36 5.32 3.10
C LEU A 344 11.74 3.97 2.73
N THR A 345 11.54 3.11 3.71
CA THR A 345 10.82 1.84 3.49
C THR A 345 9.31 2.12 3.49
N ILE A 346 8.66 1.85 2.36
CA ILE A 346 7.22 2.03 2.18
C ILE A 346 6.60 0.76 1.60
N ALA A 347 5.81 0.05 2.41
CA ALA A 347 5.06 -1.13 1.99
C ALA A 347 3.77 -0.74 1.26
N PRO A 348 3.11 -1.69 0.54
CA PRO A 348 1.82 -1.43 -0.09
C PRO A 348 0.83 -0.78 0.88
N ALA A 349 0.12 0.22 0.37
CA ALA A 349 -0.84 1.08 1.05
C ALA A 349 -0.28 2.08 2.09
N GLU A 350 0.96 1.98 2.51
CA GLU A 350 1.54 3.02 3.38
C GLU A 350 1.61 4.37 2.65
N ARG A 351 1.44 5.45 3.41
CA ARG A 351 1.60 6.84 2.94
C ARG A 351 2.70 7.52 3.73
N MET A 352 3.42 8.38 3.04
CA MET A 352 4.45 9.24 3.62
C MET A 352 4.32 10.66 3.08
N ASP A 353 4.30 11.62 3.98
CA ASP A 353 4.38 13.04 3.65
C ASP A 353 5.82 13.48 3.83
N LEU A 354 6.47 13.88 2.74
CA LEU A 354 7.90 14.15 2.69
C LEU A 354 8.15 15.61 2.32
N LEU A 355 9.11 16.23 2.99
CA LEU A 355 9.76 17.45 2.53
C LEU A 355 11.14 17.11 1.98
N ILE A 356 11.45 17.63 0.79
CA ILE A 356 12.78 17.52 0.18
C ILE A 356 13.34 18.92 -0.03
N ASP A 357 14.52 19.15 0.51
CA ASP A 357 15.29 20.39 0.34
C ASP A 357 16.23 20.28 -0.86
N PHE A 358 15.91 21.00 -1.93
CA PHE A 358 16.76 21.07 -3.11
C PHE A 358 17.73 22.28 -3.11
N SER A 359 17.75 23.11 -2.06
CA SER A 359 18.53 24.37 -2.02
C SER A 359 20.03 24.16 -2.27
N ALA A 360 20.59 23.08 -1.71
CA ALA A 360 21.99 22.73 -1.90
C ALA A 360 22.29 21.97 -3.20
N LEU A 361 21.28 21.71 -4.03
CA LEU A 361 21.35 20.85 -5.20
C LEU A 361 21.15 21.63 -6.51
N ALA A 362 21.22 22.95 -6.47
CA ALA A 362 21.07 23.83 -7.64
C ALA A 362 21.95 23.38 -8.83
N GLY A 363 21.35 23.30 -10.01
CA GLY A 363 22.00 22.87 -11.25
C GLY A 363 22.30 21.37 -11.35
N ARG A 364 21.91 20.57 -10.35
CA ARG A 364 22.18 19.12 -10.30
C ARG A 364 20.98 18.29 -10.74
N ARG A 365 21.24 17.03 -11.05
CA ARG A 365 20.22 15.99 -11.22
C ARG A 365 20.37 15.00 -10.08
N VAL A 366 19.28 14.76 -9.38
CA VAL A 366 19.23 13.74 -8.32
C VAL A 366 18.10 12.76 -8.61
N ARG A 367 18.25 11.53 -8.16
CA ARG A 367 17.34 10.45 -8.51
C ARG A 367 16.81 9.78 -7.27
N LEU A 368 15.53 9.54 -7.27
CA LEU A 368 14.93 8.60 -6.31
C LEU A 368 15.09 7.19 -6.90
N VAL A 369 15.70 6.30 -6.14
CA VAL A 369 15.95 4.91 -6.53
C VAL A 369 15.46 3.96 -5.44
N ASN A 370 15.07 2.74 -5.85
CA ASN A 370 14.74 1.66 -4.94
C ASN A 370 15.95 0.74 -4.78
N ARG A 371 16.56 0.70 -3.59
CA ARG A 371 17.72 -0.17 -3.30
C ARG A 371 17.34 -1.64 -3.15
N GLY A 372 16.07 -1.92 -2.86
CA GLY A 372 15.61 -3.28 -2.60
C GLY A 372 16.14 -3.87 -1.29
N ARG A 373 16.38 -3.04 -0.26
CA ARG A 373 16.80 -3.50 1.07
C ARG A 373 15.65 -3.35 2.06
N LEU A 374 15.24 -4.43 2.69
CA LEU A 374 14.12 -4.44 3.66
C LEU A 374 14.59 -4.62 5.10
N GLY A 375 15.86 -4.33 5.39
CA GLY A 375 16.47 -4.49 6.69
C GLY A 375 17.46 -5.66 6.78
N PRO A 376 18.22 -5.79 7.87
CA PRO A 376 19.22 -6.83 8.00
C PRO A 376 18.58 -8.22 8.12
N GLY A 377 18.95 -9.12 7.23
CA GLY A 377 18.81 -10.56 7.42
C GLY A 377 17.58 -11.24 6.86
N VAL A 378 16.66 -10.55 6.18
CA VAL A 378 15.46 -11.19 5.62
C VAL A 378 15.51 -11.15 4.08
N PRO A 379 15.65 -12.28 3.38
CA PRO A 379 15.39 -12.34 1.96
C PRO A 379 13.88 -12.19 1.74
N ASP A 380 13.43 -10.99 1.42
CA ASP A 380 12.07 -10.74 1.01
C ASP A 380 12.02 -10.65 -0.53
N PRO A 381 11.18 -11.44 -1.21
CA PRO A 381 10.99 -11.33 -2.66
C PRO A 381 10.61 -9.91 -3.12
N ALA A 382 9.91 -9.15 -2.26
CA ALA A 382 9.58 -7.75 -2.51
C ALA A 382 10.81 -6.84 -2.67
N ALA A 383 11.97 -7.25 -2.14
CA ALA A 383 13.25 -6.55 -2.27
C ALA A 383 13.94 -6.77 -3.62
N ASN A 384 13.52 -7.77 -4.40
CA ASN A 384 14.16 -8.07 -5.67
C ASN A 384 13.78 -7.05 -6.75
N VAL A 385 14.67 -6.11 -7.02
CA VAL A 385 14.45 -4.98 -7.92
C VAL A 385 15.41 -5.05 -9.10
N PRO A 386 14.94 -5.51 -10.28
CA PRO A 386 15.81 -5.59 -11.47
C PRO A 386 16.21 -4.22 -12.01
N PHE A 387 15.31 -3.22 -11.87
CA PHE A 387 15.53 -1.84 -12.31
C PHE A 387 15.28 -0.89 -11.14
N PRO A 388 16.35 -0.33 -10.53
CA PRO A 388 16.21 0.48 -9.33
C PRO A 388 15.64 1.88 -9.58
N GLN A 389 15.46 2.29 -10.82
CA GLN A 389 14.98 3.62 -11.19
C GLN A 389 13.55 3.85 -10.67
N VAL A 390 13.30 5.02 -10.06
CA VAL A 390 11.97 5.49 -9.68
C VAL A 390 11.67 6.79 -10.42
N MET A 391 12.40 7.87 -10.15
CA MET A 391 12.27 9.15 -10.87
C MET A 391 13.53 10.01 -10.75
N GLU A 392 13.65 11.03 -11.61
CA GLU A 392 14.75 12.01 -11.59
C GLU A 392 14.20 13.40 -11.27
N PHE A 393 14.85 14.11 -10.35
CA PHE A 393 14.64 15.54 -10.13
C PHE A 393 15.74 16.33 -10.85
N ARG A 394 15.34 17.36 -11.60
CA ARG A 394 16.23 18.31 -12.30
C ARG A 394 16.14 19.65 -11.61
N VAL A 395 17.14 19.97 -10.81
CA VAL A 395 17.10 21.14 -9.95
C VAL A 395 17.58 22.37 -10.74
N ARG A 396 16.68 23.31 -10.96
CA ARG A 396 16.99 24.58 -11.61
C ARG A 396 17.62 25.54 -10.61
N GLU A 397 18.68 26.25 -11.03
CA GLU A 397 19.25 27.33 -10.25
C GLU A 397 18.41 28.60 -10.47
N THR A 398 17.70 29.03 -9.46
CA THR A 398 16.84 30.24 -9.55
C THR A 398 17.54 31.49 -9.08
N GLY A 399 18.61 31.37 -8.31
CA GLY A 399 19.29 32.45 -7.64
C GLY A 399 18.44 33.16 -6.58
N ARG A 400 17.34 32.54 -6.16
CA ARG A 400 16.43 33.07 -5.14
C ARG A 400 16.55 32.23 -3.87
N ARG A 401 16.61 32.89 -2.72
CA ARG A 401 16.54 32.20 -1.44
C ARG A 401 15.09 31.74 -1.19
N ASP A 402 14.91 30.47 -0.85
CA ASP A 402 13.64 29.98 -0.31
C ASP A 402 13.39 30.57 1.07
N GLY A 403 12.21 31.10 1.30
CA GLY A 403 11.81 31.67 2.59
C GLY A 403 11.17 30.67 3.53
N PHE A 404 11.04 29.40 3.14
CA PHE A 404 10.45 28.37 4.00
C PHE A 404 11.43 28.01 5.14
N GLU A 405 10.90 27.96 6.34
CA GLU A 405 11.60 27.48 7.54
C GLU A 405 10.89 26.23 8.07
N LEU A 406 11.63 25.13 8.22
CA LEU A 406 11.10 23.86 8.69
C LEU A 406 10.59 23.98 10.13
N PRO A 407 9.28 23.75 10.40
CA PRO A 407 8.75 23.80 11.76
C PRO A 407 9.36 22.72 12.66
N GLU A 408 9.67 23.02 13.89
CA GLU A 408 10.14 22.04 14.88
C GLU A 408 9.00 21.13 15.39
N VAL A 409 7.78 21.65 15.45
CA VAL A 409 6.56 20.94 15.86
C VAL A 409 5.58 20.97 14.70
N LEU A 410 5.13 19.80 14.26
CA LEU A 410 4.21 19.64 13.14
C LEU A 410 2.77 19.47 13.61
N SER A 411 2.55 18.72 14.70
CA SER A 411 1.23 18.55 15.29
C SER A 411 1.27 18.79 16.79
N GLY A 412 0.61 19.89 17.21
CA GLY A 412 0.38 20.20 18.61
C GLY A 412 -0.78 19.40 19.22
N SER A 413 -1.66 18.86 18.36
CA SER A 413 -2.81 18.05 18.76
C SER A 413 -2.46 16.56 18.93
N PHE A 414 -1.38 16.08 18.33
CA PHE A 414 -0.96 14.68 18.45
C PHE A 414 -0.72 14.28 19.91
N ARG A 415 -1.24 13.11 20.29
CA ARG A 415 -1.00 12.49 21.60
C ARG A 415 -0.58 11.07 21.43
N ARG A 416 0.58 10.72 21.99
CA ARG A 416 1.04 9.33 22.07
C ARG A 416 0.26 8.58 23.13
N TYR A 417 -0.26 7.40 22.79
CA TYR A 417 -0.84 6.49 23.76
C TYR A 417 0.26 5.91 24.66
N GLU A 418 -0.04 5.76 25.95
CA GLU A 418 0.88 5.16 26.91
C GLU A 418 0.33 3.80 27.35
N HIS A 419 1.20 2.79 27.35
CA HIS A 419 0.84 1.47 27.88
C HIS A 419 0.27 1.56 29.31
N GLY A 420 -0.84 0.87 29.54
CA GLY A 420 -1.48 0.77 30.85
C GLY A 420 -2.31 1.99 31.30
N ARG A 421 -2.37 3.05 30.50
CA ARG A 421 -3.24 4.22 30.79
C ARG A 421 -4.59 4.17 30.12
N VAL A 422 -4.77 3.29 29.16
CA VAL A 422 -6.03 3.15 28.42
C VAL A 422 -6.52 1.73 28.63
N GLU A 423 -7.73 1.59 29.18
CA GLU A 423 -8.43 0.30 29.21
C GLU A 423 -8.80 -0.08 27.79
N HIS A 424 -8.45 -1.29 27.36
CA HIS A 424 -8.62 -1.73 25.99
C HIS A 424 -8.85 -3.24 25.91
N GLY A 425 -9.58 -3.65 24.85
CA GLY A 425 -9.69 -5.04 24.44
C GLY A 425 -8.37 -5.55 23.85
N HIS A 426 -8.10 -6.83 23.97
CA HIS A 426 -6.94 -7.48 23.38
C HIS A 426 -7.37 -8.44 22.29
N ARG A 427 -6.79 -8.33 21.10
CA ARG A 427 -7.00 -9.22 19.97
C ARG A 427 -5.67 -9.83 19.53
N LEU A 428 -5.61 -11.14 19.39
CA LEU A 428 -4.47 -11.82 18.78
C LEU A 428 -4.86 -12.30 17.38
N VAL A 429 -4.08 -11.90 16.42
CA VAL A 429 -4.17 -12.33 15.02
C VAL A 429 -2.87 -13.02 14.64
N VAL A 430 -2.97 -14.24 14.17
CA VAL A 430 -1.82 -15.02 13.70
C VAL A 430 -1.81 -15.03 12.17
N LEU A 431 -0.65 -14.72 11.59
CA LEU A 431 -0.40 -14.79 10.16
C LEU A 431 0.40 -16.08 9.90
N THR A 432 -0.20 -17.01 9.16
CA THR A 432 0.41 -18.32 8.94
C THR A 432 1.41 -18.31 7.78
N VAL A 433 2.22 -19.35 7.71
CA VAL A 433 3.11 -19.56 6.56
C VAL A 433 2.35 -20.16 5.38
N PRO A 434 2.78 -19.91 4.13
CA PRO A 434 2.27 -20.64 2.97
C PRO A 434 2.45 -22.16 3.14
N GLY A 435 1.44 -22.94 2.76
CA GLY A 435 1.47 -24.40 2.92
C GLY A 435 1.03 -24.89 4.31
N THR A 436 0.49 -24.03 5.16
CA THR A 436 -0.21 -24.46 6.38
C THR A 436 -1.42 -25.32 6.00
N VAL A 437 -1.59 -26.43 6.69
CA VAL A 437 -2.68 -27.39 6.44
C VAL A 437 -4.04 -26.69 6.34
N GLY A 438 -4.80 -27.00 5.29
CA GLY A 438 -6.08 -26.38 4.97
C GLY A 438 -6.02 -24.96 4.40
N GLY A 439 -4.84 -24.31 4.30
CA GLY A 439 -4.67 -22.96 3.77
C GLY A 439 -4.48 -22.83 2.26
N GLY A 440 -4.39 -23.94 1.58
CA GLY A 440 -4.38 -23.94 0.12
C GLY A 440 -3.17 -23.32 -0.56
N GLY A 441 -2.02 -23.36 0.06
CA GLY A 441 -0.76 -22.84 -0.50
C GLY A 441 -0.52 -21.35 -0.26
N HIS A 442 -1.45 -20.65 0.37
CA HIS A 442 -1.34 -19.23 0.72
C HIS A 442 -1.30 -19.03 2.23
N PRO A 443 -0.69 -17.93 2.73
CA PRO A 443 -0.78 -17.59 4.13
C PRO A 443 -2.23 -17.19 4.47
N GLU A 444 -2.61 -17.36 5.73
CA GLU A 444 -3.95 -17.06 6.22
C GLU A 444 -3.88 -16.11 7.41
N ILE A 445 -5.00 -15.44 7.66
CA ILE A 445 -5.27 -14.72 8.90
C ILE A 445 -6.08 -15.63 9.82
N TRP A 446 -5.54 -15.93 10.99
CA TRP A 446 -6.26 -16.64 12.03
C TRP A 446 -6.61 -15.69 13.18
N GLU A 447 -7.89 -15.57 13.48
CA GLU A 447 -8.36 -14.92 14.70
C GLU A 447 -8.28 -15.91 15.85
N MET A 448 -7.70 -15.50 16.97
CA MET A 448 -7.37 -16.36 18.09
C MET A 448 -8.11 -15.94 19.36
N ALA A 449 -8.66 -16.90 20.10
CA ALA A 449 -9.14 -16.70 21.46
C ALA A 449 -8.19 -17.38 22.45
N GLU A 450 -7.90 -16.72 23.58
CA GLU A 450 -7.11 -17.31 24.67
C GLU A 450 -7.96 -18.39 25.37
N VAL A 451 -7.33 -19.52 25.69
CA VAL A 451 -7.96 -20.60 26.44
C VAL A 451 -7.60 -20.42 27.91
N GLU A 452 -8.58 -20.07 28.74
CA GLU A 452 -8.39 -19.81 30.17
C GLU A 452 -7.89 -21.03 30.93
N ASP A 453 -8.44 -22.22 30.61
CA ASP A 453 -8.02 -23.51 31.18
C ASP A 453 -7.42 -24.38 30.06
N ALA A 454 -6.09 -24.35 29.98
CA ALA A 454 -5.34 -25.12 28.99
C ALA A 454 -5.16 -26.61 29.39
N ASP A 455 -5.57 -27.01 30.60
CA ASP A 455 -5.53 -28.39 31.06
C ASP A 455 -6.46 -29.26 30.19
N GLY A 456 -5.87 -30.19 29.44
CA GLY A 456 -6.59 -31.05 28.52
C GLY A 456 -6.65 -30.56 27.05
N VAL A 457 -6.10 -29.40 26.74
CA VAL A 457 -5.91 -29.00 25.34
C VAL A 457 -4.80 -29.84 24.71
N GLN A 458 -5.16 -30.58 23.65
CA GLN A 458 -4.18 -31.39 22.93
C GLN A 458 -3.22 -30.50 22.14
N VAL A 459 -1.93 -30.66 22.36
CA VAL A 459 -0.84 -30.01 21.63
C VAL A 459 0.15 -31.08 21.17
N PRO A 460 0.51 -31.18 19.87
CA PRO A 460 0.03 -30.32 18.79
C PRO A 460 -1.38 -30.65 18.31
N SER A 461 -2.11 -29.63 17.86
CA SER A 461 -3.43 -29.77 17.24
C SER A 461 -3.67 -28.62 16.27
N ASP A 462 -4.43 -28.86 15.20
CA ASP A 462 -4.80 -27.82 14.23
C ASP A 462 -5.53 -26.66 14.91
N GLY A 463 -5.11 -25.42 14.59
CA GLY A 463 -5.66 -24.21 15.14
C GLY A 463 -5.26 -23.91 16.59
N VAL A 464 -4.34 -24.68 17.20
CA VAL A 464 -3.85 -24.43 18.57
C VAL A 464 -2.44 -23.84 18.54
N ILE A 465 -2.29 -22.64 19.06
CA ILE A 465 -1.02 -21.92 19.14
C ILE A 465 -0.67 -21.66 20.60
N GLN A 466 0.52 -22.07 20.99
CA GLN A 466 1.11 -21.71 22.30
C GLN A 466 2.14 -20.62 22.12
N VAL A 467 2.04 -19.57 22.92
CA VAL A 467 2.93 -18.40 22.90
C VAL A 467 3.58 -18.24 24.27
N ARG A 468 4.90 -18.24 24.31
CA ARG A 468 5.68 -17.91 25.51
C ARG A 468 6.08 -16.43 25.46
N GLY A 469 5.49 -15.63 26.33
CA GLY A 469 5.76 -14.19 26.43
C GLY A 469 7.13 -13.88 27.04
N GLU A 470 7.48 -12.60 27.07
CA GLU A 470 8.70 -12.07 27.68
C GLU A 470 8.83 -12.45 29.17
N ASP A 471 7.72 -12.53 29.89
CA ASP A 471 7.63 -12.94 31.28
C ASP A 471 7.81 -14.46 31.51
N GLY A 472 8.04 -15.22 30.44
CA GLY A 472 8.16 -16.67 30.44
C GLY A 472 6.83 -17.43 30.55
N THR A 473 5.69 -16.74 30.70
CA THR A 473 4.36 -17.35 30.78
C THR A 473 3.96 -17.92 29.41
N VAL A 474 3.48 -19.15 29.41
CA VAL A 474 2.93 -19.78 28.21
C VAL A 474 1.41 -19.62 28.22
N ARG A 475 0.88 -18.96 27.20
CA ARG A 475 -0.55 -18.84 26.93
C ARG A 475 -0.91 -19.74 25.76
N THR A 476 -2.08 -20.37 25.85
CA THR A 476 -2.62 -21.23 24.80
C THR A 476 -3.78 -20.52 24.13
N TYR A 477 -3.75 -20.48 22.81
CA TYR A 477 -4.79 -19.85 21.99
C TYR A 477 -5.40 -20.88 21.06
N ARG A 478 -6.68 -20.74 20.80
CA ARG A 478 -7.43 -21.53 19.82
C ARG A 478 -7.93 -20.63 18.71
N ARG A 479 -7.77 -21.09 17.46
CA ARG A 479 -8.33 -20.43 16.29
C ARG A 479 -9.85 -20.43 16.38
N ILE A 480 -10.47 -19.24 16.24
CA ILE A 480 -11.93 -19.07 16.21
C ILE A 480 -12.42 -18.85 14.78
N SER A 481 -11.58 -18.34 13.89
CA SER A 481 -11.89 -18.21 12.47
C SER A 481 -10.63 -18.10 11.60
N ARG A 482 -10.76 -18.42 10.30
CA ARG A 482 -9.65 -18.42 9.32
C ARG A 482 -10.01 -17.86 7.94
N THR A 483 -11.27 -17.92 7.52
CA THR A 483 -11.71 -17.46 6.19
C THR A 483 -12.69 -16.30 6.31
N PHE A 484 -12.83 -15.51 5.25
CA PHE A 484 -13.79 -14.38 5.22
C PHE A 484 -15.22 -14.82 5.56
N ASN A 485 -15.59 -16.04 5.19
CA ASN A 485 -16.95 -16.58 5.34
C ASN A 485 -17.20 -17.32 6.67
N ASP A 486 -16.21 -17.44 7.55
CA ASP A 486 -16.38 -18.13 8.85
C ASP A 486 -17.24 -17.35 9.86
N GLY A 487 -17.82 -16.24 9.43
CA GLY A 487 -18.59 -15.35 10.29
C GLY A 487 -17.75 -14.24 10.92
N LEU A 488 -18.38 -13.47 11.80
CA LEU A 488 -17.74 -12.38 12.53
C LEU A 488 -16.99 -12.94 13.72
N GLY A 489 -15.67 -12.85 13.71
CA GLY A 489 -14.83 -13.26 14.85
C GLY A 489 -14.66 -12.14 15.87
N PHE A 490 -14.57 -10.88 15.41
CA PHE A 490 -14.37 -9.73 16.29
C PHE A 490 -15.57 -8.78 16.27
N THR A 491 -16.08 -8.50 17.46
CA THR A 491 -17.07 -7.46 17.73
C THR A 491 -16.39 -6.37 18.55
N VAL A 492 -16.54 -5.13 18.13
CA VAL A 492 -15.90 -3.94 18.72
C VAL A 492 -16.99 -2.97 19.17
N GLY A 493 -16.89 -2.43 20.37
CA GLY A 493 -17.74 -1.36 20.85
C GLY A 493 -17.32 -0.02 20.26
N GLU A 494 -18.27 0.74 19.69
CA GLU A 494 -17.97 2.12 19.28
C GLU A 494 -17.47 2.94 20.46
N GLY A 495 -16.45 3.76 20.23
CA GLY A 495 -15.78 4.55 21.27
C GLY A 495 -14.75 3.77 22.09
N SER A 496 -14.66 2.41 21.92
CA SER A 496 -13.69 1.61 22.67
C SER A 496 -12.28 1.71 22.06
N PHE A 497 -11.30 1.46 22.93
CA PHE A 497 -9.94 1.21 22.49
C PHE A 497 -9.71 -0.28 22.34
N GLU A 498 -9.01 -0.67 21.29
CA GLU A 498 -8.62 -2.06 21.03
C GLU A 498 -7.11 -2.14 20.78
N GLN A 499 -6.45 -3.08 21.45
CA GLN A 499 -5.10 -3.49 21.09
C GLN A 499 -5.17 -4.71 20.18
N TRP A 500 -4.65 -4.55 18.97
CA TRP A 500 -4.50 -5.67 18.05
C TRP A 500 -3.02 -6.08 18.01
N SER A 501 -2.79 -7.38 18.13
CA SER A 501 -1.45 -7.98 18.13
C SER A 501 -1.36 -8.94 16.96
N PHE A 502 -0.48 -8.65 16.00
CA PHE A 502 -0.26 -9.47 14.81
C PHE A 502 1.02 -10.27 14.97
N LEU A 503 0.92 -11.59 15.03
CA LEU A 503 2.06 -12.52 15.11
C LEU A 503 2.26 -13.18 13.75
N ASN A 504 3.39 -12.89 13.09
CA ASN A 504 3.75 -13.53 11.81
C ASN A 504 4.64 -14.76 12.07
N LEU A 505 4.10 -15.94 11.79
CA LEU A 505 4.78 -17.22 12.00
C LEU A 505 5.82 -17.57 10.93
N GLY A 506 5.99 -16.71 9.92
CA GLY A 506 6.99 -16.89 8.86
C GLY A 506 6.46 -16.43 7.50
N GLY A 507 7.29 -16.54 6.45
CA GLY A 507 6.95 -16.05 5.12
C GLY A 507 7.32 -14.58 4.91
N PRO A 508 6.66 -13.85 4.00
CA PRO A 508 7.00 -12.46 3.72
C PRO A 508 6.55 -11.52 4.84
N THR A 509 7.06 -10.28 4.79
CA THR A 509 6.47 -9.19 5.58
C THR A 509 5.06 -8.89 5.09
N HIS A 510 4.08 -8.91 6.00
CA HIS A 510 2.70 -8.56 5.70
C HIS A 510 2.41 -7.11 6.11
N PRO A 511 2.05 -6.21 5.19
CA PRO A 511 1.46 -4.92 5.53
C PRO A 511 -0.01 -5.16 5.90
N MET A 512 -0.31 -5.15 7.19
CA MET A 512 -1.67 -5.34 7.69
C MET A 512 -2.40 -4.01 7.76
N HIS A 513 -3.57 -3.96 7.17
CA HIS A 513 -4.49 -2.81 7.19
C HIS A 513 -5.74 -3.12 8.02
N ILE A 514 -6.20 -2.14 8.79
CA ILE A 514 -7.45 -2.19 9.55
C ILE A 514 -8.28 -0.98 9.13
N HIS A 515 -9.50 -1.23 8.62
CA HIS A 515 -10.44 -0.18 8.22
C HIS A 515 -10.94 0.64 9.41
N LEU A 516 -11.45 1.85 9.14
CA LEU A 516 -12.16 2.77 10.03
C LEU A 516 -11.28 3.58 10.96
N ALA A 517 -10.26 3.02 11.60
CA ALA A 517 -9.59 3.67 12.72
C ALA A 517 -8.11 3.97 12.44
N ASP A 518 -7.62 5.04 13.07
CA ASP A 518 -6.18 5.30 13.19
C ASP A 518 -5.61 4.61 14.42
N PHE A 519 -4.43 4.05 14.24
CA PHE A 519 -3.71 3.32 15.28
C PHE A 519 -2.34 3.93 15.54
N GLN A 520 -1.75 3.52 16.66
CA GLN A 520 -0.35 3.75 16.97
C GLN A 520 0.35 2.41 17.20
N VAL A 521 1.54 2.24 16.61
CA VAL A 521 2.39 1.08 16.87
C VAL A 521 2.95 1.23 18.29
N MET A 522 2.55 0.36 19.19
CA MET A 522 2.94 0.39 20.61
C MET A 522 4.22 -0.38 20.85
N GLY A 523 4.47 -1.44 20.11
CA GLY A 523 5.67 -2.26 20.25
C GLY A 523 5.84 -3.24 19.11
N ARG A 524 7.09 -3.68 18.99
CA ARG A 524 7.51 -4.76 18.11
C ARG A 524 8.34 -5.72 18.95
N GLU A 525 8.02 -6.99 18.87
CA GLU A 525 8.70 -8.03 19.64
C GLU A 525 9.18 -9.12 18.70
N ALA A 526 10.39 -9.59 18.86
CA ALA A 526 10.91 -10.74 18.13
C ALA A 526 10.50 -12.04 18.79
N TYR A 527 10.16 -13.05 17.99
CA TYR A 527 9.78 -14.38 18.44
C TYR A 527 10.51 -15.46 17.65
N GLU A 528 10.96 -16.49 18.34
CA GLU A 528 11.38 -17.76 17.74
C GLU A 528 10.12 -18.55 17.37
N VAL A 529 9.90 -18.77 16.08
CA VAL A 529 8.66 -19.34 15.55
C VAL A 529 8.79 -20.81 15.13
N ASP A 530 9.94 -21.42 15.28
CA ASP A 530 10.25 -22.83 14.92
C ASP A 530 9.34 -23.84 15.64
N GLY A 531 8.67 -23.42 16.72
CA GLY A 531 7.68 -24.23 17.42
C GLY A 531 6.40 -24.48 16.62
N PHE A 532 6.11 -23.69 15.60
CA PHE A 532 4.95 -23.87 14.73
C PHE A 532 5.22 -24.93 13.66
N ASP A 533 4.28 -25.85 13.47
CA ASP A 533 4.33 -26.87 12.43
C ASP A 533 3.20 -26.65 11.42
N PRO A 534 3.51 -26.18 10.21
CA PRO A 534 2.49 -25.94 9.18
C PRO A 534 1.76 -27.23 8.73
N ALA A 535 2.42 -28.40 8.80
CA ALA A 535 1.78 -29.66 8.44
C ALA A 535 0.71 -30.11 9.46
N VAL A 536 0.80 -29.62 10.69
CA VAL A 536 -0.21 -29.85 11.74
C VAL A 536 -1.21 -28.68 11.79
N GLY A 537 -0.78 -27.49 11.41
CA GLY A 537 -1.53 -26.26 11.60
C GLY A 537 -1.58 -25.81 13.07
N GLY A 538 -0.52 -26.10 13.84
CA GLY A 538 -0.43 -25.78 15.27
C GLY A 538 0.97 -25.84 15.80
N THR A 539 1.16 -25.47 17.07
CA THR A 539 2.48 -25.50 17.70
C THR A 539 2.81 -26.88 18.27
N ARG A 540 4.04 -27.39 18.04
CA ARG A 540 4.62 -28.56 18.73
C ARG A 540 5.28 -28.18 20.05
N SER A 541 5.82 -26.97 20.10
CA SER A 541 6.34 -26.30 21.28
C SER A 541 5.95 -24.83 21.19
N PRO A 542 5.86 -24.09 22.30
CA PRO A 542 5.53 -22.68 22.26
C PRO A 542 6.43 -21.89 21.33
N VAL A 543 5.86 -21.03 20.47
CA VAL A 543 6.61 -19.93 19.88
C VAL A 543 7.02 -19.01 21.01
N ALA A 544 8.28 -18.57 21.06
CA ALA A 544 8.86 -17.98 22.24
C ALA A 544 9.42 -16.58 21.97
N PHE A 545 9.20 -15.65 22.91
CA PHE A 545 9.84 -14.35 22.87
C PHE A 545 11.36 -14.49 22.79
N ASP A 546 11.98 -13.81 21.83
CA ASP A 546 13.42 -13.80 21.62
C ASP A 546 14.07 -12.68 22.46
N HIS A 547 14.67 -13.06 23.60
CA HIS A 547 15.37 -12.13 24.48
C HIS A 547 16.68 -11.57 23.88
N GLY A 548 17.17 -12.16 22.80
CA GLY A 548 18.42 -11.74 22.14
C GLY A 548 18.22 -10.63 21.12
N THR A 549 16.99 -10.40 20.67
CA THR A 549 16.68 -9.47 19.59
C THR A 549 15.77 -8.33 20.04
N THR A 550 16.24 -7.10 19.93
CA THR A 550 15.44 -5.90 20.18
C THR A 550 14.97 -5.30 18.84
N VAL A 551 13.68 -5.08 18.69
CA VAL A 551 13.09 -4.46 17.50
C VAL A 551 12.44 -3.13 17.91
N PRO A 552 13.10 -1.99 17.67
CA PRO A 552 12.54 -0.69 18.05
C PRO A 552 11.42 -0.29 17.10
N VAL A 553 10.45 0.48 17.60
CA VAL A 553 9.52 1.24 16.77
C VAL A 553 10.26 2.44 16.22
N ALA A 554 10.38 2.52 14.90
CA ALA A 554 11.12 3.61 14.26
C ALA A 554 10.43 4.97 14.50
N PRO A 555 11.17 6.09 14.56
CA PRO A 555 10.58 7.42 14.82
C PRO A 555 9.48 7.80 13.84
N ASN A 556 9.59 7.41 12.58
CA ASN A 556 8.59 7.66 11.53
C ASN A 556 7.37 6.73 11.60
N GLU A 557 7.42 5.67 12.40
CA GLU A 557 6.26 4.79 12.70
C GLU A 557 5.50 5.23 13.97
N GLN A 558 5.96 6.26 14.66
CA GLN A 558 5.34 6.71 15.91
C GLN A 558 4.15 7.66 15.71
N GLY A 559 3.78 7.95 14.47
CA GLY A 559 2.57 8.71 14.10
C GLY A 559 1.30 7.86 14.09
N TRP A 560 0.26 8.43 13.50
CA TRP A 560 -0.98 7.73 13.21
C TRP A 560 -0.82 6.82 11.98
N LYS A 561 -1.24 5.57 12.10
CA LYS A 561 -1.14 4.59 11.04
C LYS A 561 -2.40 3.75 10.92
N ASP A 562 -2.66 3.28 9.72
CA ASP A 562 -3.68 2.28 9.41
C ASP A 562 -3.09 1.06 8.68
N VAL A 563 -1.81 1.11 8.31
CA VAL A 563 -1.05 -0.01 7.72
C VAL A 563 0.19 -0.30 8.56
N PHE A 564 0.39 -1.56 8.94
CA PHE A 564 1.47 -2.00 9.82
C PHE A 564 2.28 -3.10 9.14
N ARG A 565 3.58 -2.91 8.99
CA ARG A 565 4.48 -3.97 8.51
C ARG A 565 4.71 -4.99 9.61
N VAL A 566 4.38 -6.26 9.33
CA VAL A 566 4.55 -7.39 10.25
C VAL A 566 5.56 -8.37 9.63
N PRO A 567 6.86 -8.23 9.90
CA PRO A 567 7.90 -9.14 9.42
C PRO A 567 7.76 -10.55 10.02
N ALA A 568 8.34 -11.54 9.33
CA ALA A 568 8.43 -12.90 9.84
C ALA A 568 9.09 -12.95 11.24
N GLY A 569 8.56 -13.76 12.14
CA GLY A 569 9.06 -13.89 13.50
C GLY A 569 8.86 -12.65 14.36
N GLN A 570 7.92 -11.77 14.03
CA GLN A 570 7.59 -10.62 14.87
C GLN A 570 6.13 -10.63 15.32
N LEU A 571 5.94 -10.14 16.54
CA LEU A 571 4.66 -9.71 17.07
C LEU A 571 4.61 -8.17 17.04
N VAL A 572 3.66 -7.61 16.31
CA VAL A 572 3.45 -6.15 16.24
C VAL A 572 2.18 -5.78 16.97
N LYS A 573 2.30 -4.92 17.98
CA LYS A 573 1.18 -4.45 18.82
C LYS A 573 0.77 -3.06 18.38
N VAL A 574 -0.50 -2.89 18.03
CA VAL A 574 -1.09 -1.60 17.64
C VAL A 574 -2.30 -1.31 18.52
N ILE A 575 -2.51 -0.05 18.85
CA ILE A 575 -3.68 0.40 19.61
C ILE A 575 -4.41 1.49 18.85
N GLY A 576 -5.73 1.39 18.76
CA GLY A 576 -6.58 2.38 18.11
C GLY A 576 -7.91 2.54 18.83
N LYS A 577 -8.56 3.67 18.58
CA LYS A 577 -9.92 3.95 19.05
C LYS A 577 -10.89 3.81 17.88
N PHE A 578 -11.91 2.98 18.05
CA PHE A 578 -12.95 2.81 17.05
C PHE A 578 -14.09 3.79 17.35
N ASP A 579 -14.08 4.94 16.71
CA ASP A 579 -14.95 6.06 17.04
C ASP A 579 -15.68 6.60 15.80
N GLY A 580 -16.89 7.12 16.01
CA GLY A 580 -17.63 7.89 15.02
C GLY A 580 -18.35 7.11 13.93
N ALA A 581 -18.30 5.77 13.92
CA ALA A 581 -18.99 4.98 12.89
C ALA A 581 -19.37 3.57 13.36
N TYR A 582 -20.43 3.05 12.76
CA TYR A 582 -20.95 1.71 12.99
C TYR A 582 -21.00 0.91 11.69
N GLY A 583 -21.05 -0.41 11.82
CA GLY A 583 -21.28 -1.33 10.71
C GLY A 583 -20.23 -2.40 10.59
N ARG A 584 -20.20 -3.03 9.42
CA ARG A 584 -19.20 -4.03 9.05
C ARG A 584 -18.02 -3.35 8.40
N PHE A 585 -16.84 -3.80 8.81
CA PHE A 585 -15.56 -3.36 8.28
C PHE A 585 -14.68 -4.56 8.02
N MET A 586 -13.55 -4.33 7.37
CA MET A 586 -12.58 -5.37 7.03
C MET A 586 -11.23 -5.03 7.64
N TYR A 587 -10.41 -6.05 7.82
CA TYR A 587 -8.97 -5.92 7.97
C TYR A 587 -8.30 -7.02 7.15
N HIS A 588 -7.16 -6.73 6.59
CA HIS A 588 -6.52 -7.63 5.63
C HIS A 588 -5.03 -7.33 5.48
N CYS A 589 -4.33 -8.27 4.86
CA CYS A 589 -2.99 -8.02 4.34
C CYS A 589 -3.11 -7.19 3.06
N HIS A 590 -2.33 -6.12 2.93
CA HIS A 590 -2.35 -5.26 1.76
C HIS A 590 -1.34 -5.67 0.66
N LEU A 591 -0.85 -6.93 0.70
CA LEU A 591 -0.39 -7.61 -0.50
C LEU A 591 -1.64 -8.10 -1.22
N LEU A 592 -1.99 -7.49 -2.36
CA LEU A 592 -3.31 -7.69 -2.98
C LEU A 592 -3.57 -9.14 -3.40
N GLU A 593 -2.52 -9.89 -3.73
CA GLU A 593 -2.61 -11.32 -3.99
C GLU A 593 -3.02 -12.08 -2.73
N HIS A 594 -2.47 -11.72 -1.55
CA HIS A 594 -2.81 -12.34 -0.28
C HIS A 594 -4.22 -11.97 0.17
N GLU A 595 -4.62 -10.71 0.00
CA GLU A 595 -5.98 -10.23 0.26
C GLU A 595 -7.00 -11.08 -0.50
N ASP A 596 -6.86 -11.15 -1.85
CA ASP A 596 -7.78 -11.90 -2.72
C ASP A 596 -7.76 -13.41 -2.48
N MET A 597 -6.67 -13.94 -1.92
CA MET A 597 -6.48 -15.37 -1.70
C MET A 597 -6.86 -15.83 -0.27
N GLY A 598 -7.38 -14.92 0.57
CA GLY A 598 -7.94 -15.29 1.88
C GLY A 598 -7.37 -14.54 3.08
N MET A 599 -6.38 -13.64 2.91
CA MET A 599 -5.90 -12.82 4.02
C MET A 599 -6.77 -11.56 4.22
N MET A 600 -8.08 -11.76 4.33
CA MET A 600 -9.06 -10.73 4.65
C MET A 600 -10.12 -11.28 5.59
N ARG A 601 -10.48 -10.50 6.63
CA ARG A 601 -11.47 -10.86 7.61
C ARG A 601 -12.44 -9.71 7.91
N PRO A 602 -13.72 -9.99 8.14
CA PRO A 602 -14.68 -9.00 8.60
C PRO A 602 -14.60 -8.80 10.12
N PHE A 603 -14.93 -7.59 10.56
CA PHE A 603 -15.29 -7.30 11.94
C PHE A 603 -16.48 -6.34 11.96
N VAL A 604 -17.11 -6.17 13.13
CA VAL A 604 -18.26 -5.28 13.26
C VAL A 604 -18.03 -4.30 14.40
N VAL A 605 -18.39 -3.05 14.17
CA VAL A 605 -18.46 -2.00 15.20
C VAL A 605 -19.94 -1.73 15.49
N MET A 606 -20.31 -1.80 16.76
CA MET A 606 -21.70 -1.59 17.20
C MET A 606 -21.76 -0.77 18.49
N PRO A 607 -22.93 -0.24 18.86
CA PRO A 607 -23.09 0.45 20.14
C PRO A 607 -22.64 -0.44 21.31
N PRO A 608 -21.91 0.10 22.31
CA PRO A 608 -21.40 -0.66 23.46
C PRO A 608 -22.52 -1.41 24.21
N GLU A 609 -23.72 -0.85 24.21
CA GLU A 609 -24.88 -1.48 24.81
C GLU A 609 -25.29 -2.77 24.09
N ALA A 610 -25.12 -2.81 22.75
CA ALA A 610 -25.42 -3.99 21.93
C ALA A 610 -24.36 -5.08 22.05
N VAL A 611 -23.08 -4.69 22.22
CA VAL A 611 -21.97 -5.65 22.43
C VAL A 611 -22.21 -6.58 23.61
N LYS A 612 -22.89 -6.09 24.66
CA LYS A 612 -23.22 -6.89 25.85
C LYS A 612 -24.14 -8.10 25.57
N PHE A 613 -24.80 -8.12 24.42
CA PHE A 613 -25.66 -9.21 23.97
C PHE A 613 -25.00 -10.08 22.91
N ASP A 614 -23.73 -9.82 22.58
CA ASP A 614 -22.97 -10.67 21.68
C ASP A 614 -22.56 -11.95 22.41
N HIS A 615 -23.09 -13.09 21.93
CA HIS A 615 -22.82 -14.42 22.50
C HIS A 615 -21.72 -15.17 21.71
N GLY A 616 -21.10 -14.53 20.71
CA GLY A 616 -20.16 -15.16 19.78
C GLY A 616 -18.68 -14.93 20.07
N ALA A 617 -18.33 -14.02 20.97
CA ALA A 617 -16.96 -13.60 21.25
C ALA A 617 -16.60 -13.73 22.74
N GLY A 618 -16.80 -14.92 23.30
CA GLY A 618 -16.31 -15.28 24.62
C GLY A 618 -15.04 -16.08 24.52
#